data_e1d683eca78a77898b01ac2ea5299e3f
#
_entry.id   e1d683eca78a77898b01ac2ea5299e3f
#
_cell.length_a   1.000
_cell.length_b   1.000
_cell.length_c   1.000
_cell.angle_alpha   90.00
_cell.angle_beta   90.00
_cell.angle_gamma   90.00
#
_symmetry.space_group_name_H-M   'P 1'
#
loop_
_entity.id
_entity.type
_entity.pdbx_description
1 polymer ?
#
loop_
_entity_poly.entity_id
_entity_poly.type
_entity_poly.pdbx_seq_one_letter_code
_entity_poly.pdbx_strand_id
1 'polypeptide(L)'
;MNLQKSFFVFIFCFATHELSAQNEAANVVVPDWALPGSATHKQVPPPANFHRATRTENVPIGIFQGQSDVGAALVPGSSSFNNATNQYTIVSAGYNVWYQRDEFRYLWKKMSGDVSLAADINFPDPAGYDDRKAFVIIRQSLDDDSKEAVVALHGGGLLHLAWRPEKGQQMKEVRANNRKGLPDLVSPHVGRIGIEKRGDAFALFVSNNGEPMHQVGDPIQLHIDGPFYVGIGFCSHLPAKTDTAVFSKVVLENKAGKL
;
A
#
# COMPACT_ATOMS: atom_id res chain seq x y z
N MET A 1 41.71 29.20 -72.97
CA MET A 1 42.42 28.62 -71.82
C MET A 1 41.49 28.70 -70.66
N ASN A 2 40.62 27.68 -70.53
CA ASN A 2 39.53 27.66 -69.54
C ASN A 2 39.92 26.75 -68.35
N LEU A 3 40.07 27.34 -67.14
CA LEU A 3 40.26 26.58 -65.92
C LEU A 3 38.86 26.22 -65.37
N GLN A 4 38.56 24.92 -65.35
CA GLN A 4 37.44 24.37 -64.63
C GLN A 4 37.84 24.17 -63.15
N LYS A 5 37.15 24.85 -62.25
CA LYS A 5 37.28 24.63 -60.81
C LYS A 5 36.27 23.55 -60.43
N SER A 6 36.73 22.36 -60.04
CA SER A 6 35.92 21.31 -59.46
C SER A 6 35.71 21.61 -57.95
N PHE A 7 34.44 21.77 -57.55
CA PHE A 7 34.04 21.85 -56.16
C PHE A 7 33.74 20.43 -55.65
N PHE A 8 34.53 19.97 -54.72
CA PHE A 8 34.23 18.76 -53.97
C PHE A 8 33.34 19.15 -52.78
N VAL A 9 32.08 18.68 -52.82
CA VAL A 9 31.18 18.79 -51.66
C VAL A 9 31.40 17.53 -50.80
N PHE A 10 31.97 17.71 -49.62
CA PHE A 10 32.03 16.69 -48.61
C PHE A 10 30.68 16.67 -47.88
N ILE A 11 29.89 15.61 -48.12
CA ILE A 11 28.68 15.33 -47.33
C ILE A 11 29.14 14.59 -46.08
N PHE A 12 29.13 15.27 -44.94
CA PHE A 12 29.26 14.65 -43.61
C PHE A 12 27.90 13.99 -43.25
N CYS A 13 27.80 12.69 -43.40
CA CYS A 13 26.72 11.90 -42.77
C CYS A 13 26.97 11.84 -41.28
N PHE A 14 26.24 12.65 -40.52
CA PHE A 14 26.10 12.43 -39.09
C PHE A 14 25.19 11.22 -38.87
N ALA A 15 25.78 10.07 -38.55
CA ALA A 15 25.06 8.94 -38.03
C ALA A 15 24.67 9.27 -36.58
N THR A 16 23.44 9.71 -36.41
CA THR A 16 22.82 9.77 -35.05
C THR A 16 22.59 8.33 -34.59
N HIS A 17 23.49 7.84 -33.75
CA HIS A 17 23.19 6.66 -32.97
C HIS A 17 22.15 7.06 -31.93
N GLU A 18 20.89 6.78 -32.21
CA GLU A 18 19.87 6.70 -31.18
C GLU A 18 20.26 5.52 -30.26
N LEU A 19 20.84 5.84 -29.09
CA LEU A 19 20.86 4.92 -27.98
C LEU A 19 19.41 4.74 -27.54
N SER A 20 18.72 3.75 -28.08
CA SER A 20 17.53 3.22 -27.45
C SER A 20 17.98 2.55 -26.14
N ALA A 21 17.90 3.31 -25.05
CA ALA A 21 17.90 2.74 -23.72
C ALA A 21 16.64 1.86 -23.61
N GLN A 22 16.78 0.61 -24.02
CA GLN A 22 15.83 -0.42 -23.65
C GLN A 22 15.89 -0.51 -22.14
N ASN A 23 14.85 0.04 -21.50
CA ASN A 23 14.55 -0.19 -20.10
C ASN A 23 14.21 -1.69 -19.98
N GLU A 24 15.22 -2.54 -19.92
CA GLU A 24 15.07 -3.86 -19.33
C GLU A 24 14.68 -3.59 -17.88
N ALA A 25 13.38 -3.66 -17.61
CA ALA A 25 12.90 -3.95 -16.27
C ALA A 25 13.47 -5.32 -15.92
N ALA A 26 14.72 -5.36 -15.47
CA ALA A 26 15.35 -6.55 -14.97
C ALA A 26 14.35 -7.19 -14.01
N ASN A 27 14.00 -8.44 -14.19
CA ASN A 27 13.30 -9.24 -13.21
C ASN A 27 14.18 -9.23 -11.96
N VAL A 28 13.99 -8.27 -11.09
CA VAL A 28 14.73 -8.17 -9.84
C VAL A 28 14.29 -9.36 -9.01
N VAL A 29 15.11 -10.39 -9.00
CA VAL A 29 14.90 -11.57 -8.17
C VAL A 29 14.98 -11.08 -6.73
N VAL A 30 13.88 -11.24 -5.98
CA VAL A 30 13.88 -10.93 -4.55
C VAL A 30 14.85 -11.89 -3.87
N PRO A 31 15.91 -11.40 -3.24
CA PRO A 31 16.87 -12.29 -2.58
C PRO A 31 16.23 -12.99 -1.38
N ASP A 32 16.68 -14.20 -1.07
CA ASP A 32 16.12 -15.04 0.00
C ASP A 32 16.02 -14.32 1.36
N TRP A 33 16.98 -13.45 1.68
CA TRP A 33 16.98 -12.68 2.92
C TRP A 33 15.82 -11.67 3.02
N ALA A 34 15.21 -11.28 1.89
CA ALA A 34 14.06 -10.40 1.83
C ALA A 34 12.73 -11.17 1.76
N LEU A 35 12.76 -12.51 1.69
CA LEU A 35 11.59 -13.36 1.65
C LEU A 35 11.19 -13.80 3.06
N PRO A 36 10.08 -13.31 3.64
CA PRO A 36 9.56 -13.82 4.91
C PRO A 36 9.37 -15.34 4.86
N GLY A 37 9.79 -16.02 5.92
CA GLY A 37 9.73 -17.47 6.02
C GLY A 37 10.90 -18.22 5.36
N SER A 38 11.83 -17.55 4.68
CA SER A 38 13.09 -18.15 4.25
C SER A 38 14.03 -18.35 5.45
N ALA A 39 14.96 -19.31 5.34
CA ALA A 39 15.95 -19.58 6.41
C ALA A 39 16.89 -18.39 6.69
N THR A 40 17.03 -17.48 5.74
CA THR A 40 17.91 -16.31 5.81
C THR A 40 17.15 -15.02 6.01
N HIS A 41 15.82 -15.05 6.18
CA HIS A 41 15.01 -13.86 6.32
C HIS A 41 15.46 -12.99 7.49
N LYS A 42 15.78 -11.74 7.17
CA LYS A 42 15.99 -10.67 8.15
C LYS A 42 15.07 -9.53 7.78
N GLN A 43 14.53 -8.85 8.77
CA GLN A 43 13.76 -7.62 8.56
C GLN A 43 14.73 -6.50 8.16
N VAL A 44 15.04 -6.42 6.88
CA VAL A 44 15.92 -5.41 6.29
C VAL A 44 15.17 -4.68 5.18
N PRO A 45 15.49 -3.40 4.93
CA PRO A 45 14.91 -2.68 3.81
C PRO A 45 15.18 -3.40 2.49
N PRO A 46 14.23 -3.45 1.56
CA PRO A 46 14.51 -3.91 0.21
C PRO A 46 15.58 -3.02 -0.44
N PRO A 47 16.36 -3.55 -1.40
CA PRO A 47 17.33 -2.73 -2.14
C PRO A 47 16.67 -1.49 -2.74
N ALA A 48 17.40 -0.36 -2.78
CA ALA A 48 16.87 0.92 -3.25
C ALA A 48 16.37 0.89 -4.70
N ASN A 49 16.91 0.00 -5.52
CA ASN A 49 16.50 -0.22 -6.90
C ASN A 49 15.41 -1.30 -7.07
N PHE A 50 14.86 -1.82 -5.99
CA PHE A 50 13.81 -2.82 -6.02
C PHE A 50 12.44 -2.14 -6.25
N HIS A 51 12.12 -1.78 -7.50
CA HIS A 51 10.85 -1.21 -7.89
C HIS A 51 10.12 -2.11 -8.86
N ARG A 52 8.81 -2.25 -8.65
CA ARG A 52 7.89 -2.84 -9.61
C ARG A 52 6.73 -1.88 -9.85
N ALA A 53 6.44 -1.64 -11.12
CA ALA A 53 5.32 -0.77 -11.50
C ALA A 53 3.99 -1.37 -11.02
N THR A 54 3.18 -0.54 -10.38
CA THR A 54 1.84 -0.91 -9.94
C THR A 54 0.98 -1.33 -11.14
N ARG A 55 0.29 -2.46 -11.01
CA ARG A 55 -0.73 -2.90 -11.97
C ARG A 55 -2.10 -2.43 -11.51
N THR A 56 -2.78 -1.65 -12.32
CA THR A 56 -4.06 -1.03 -11.98
C THR A 56 -5.18 -1.51 -12.90
N GLU A 57 -6.31 -1.84 -12.31
CA GLU A 57 -7.55 -2.17 -12.97
C GLU A 57 -8.61 -1.12 -12.58
N ASN A 58 -9.04 -0.30 -13.55
CA ASN A 58 -10.09 0.71 -13.34
C ASN A 58 -11.48 0.06 -13.44
N VAL A 59 -11.67 -1.03 -12.70
CA VAL A 59 -12.93 -1.77 -12.62
C VAL A 59 -13.52 -1.55 -11.24
N PRO A 60 -14.70 -0.92 -11.14
CA PRO A 60 -15.35 -0.69 -9.85
C PRO A 60 -15.67 -2.00 -9.11
N ILE A 61 -15.53 -1.97 -7.78
CA ILE A 61 -15.86 -3.08 -6.89
C ILE A 61 -16.50 -2.54 -5.61
N GLY A 62 -17.79 -2.82 -5.39
CA GLY A 62 -18.57 -2.24 -4.30
C GLY A 62 -18.52 -0.70 -4.36
N ILE A 63 -18.04 -0.05 -3.29
CA ILE A 63 -17.92 1.43 -3.21
C ILE A 63 -16.62 1.98 -3.80
N PHE A 64 -15.68 1.12 -4.19
CA PHE A 64 -14.36 1.51 -4.71
C PHE A 64 -14.39 1.66 -6.23
N GLN A 65 -13.60 2.61 -6.75
CA GLN A 65 -13.53 2.95 -8.18
C GLN A 65 -12.58 2.07 -8.96
N GLY A 66 -11.63 1.44 -8.28
CA GLY A 66 -10.64 0.59 -8.91
C GLY A 66 -9.88 -0.24 -7.90
N GLN A 67 -9.01 -1.07 -8.44
CA GLN A 67 -8.17 -1.99 -7.69
C GLN A 67 -6.77 -2.05 -8.30
N SER A 68 -5.76 -2.31 -7.46
CA SER A 68 -4.37 -2.33 -7.90
C SER A 68 -3.56 -3.38 -7.14
N ASP A 69 -2.60 -3.99 -7.84
CA ASP A 69 -1.45 -4.63 -7.21
C ASP A 69 -0.34 -3.56 -7.11
N VAL A 70 -0.30 -2.87 -5.98
CA VAL A 70 0.75 -1.89 -5.69
C VAL A 70 2.08 -2.62 -5.61
N GLY A 71 3.12 -2.10 -6.28
CA GLY A 71 4.42 -2.75 -6.34
C GLY A 71 4.42 -4.11 -7.06
N ALA A 72 3.36 -4.45 -7.78
CA ALA A 72 3.19 -5.66 -8.61
C ALA A 72 3.75 -6.93 -7.96
N ALA A 73 3.14 -7.38 -6.84
CA ALA A 73 3.52 -8.62 -6.15
C ALA A 73 3.81 -9.77 -7.13
N LEU A 74 4.73 -10.68 -6.75
CA LEU A 74 5.14 -11.84 -7.60
C LEU A 74 3.95 -12.71 -7.99
N VAL A 75 3.01 -12.89 -7.07
CA VAL A 75 1.74 -13.56 -7.32
C VAL A 75 0.66 -12.47 -7.40
N PRO A 76 -0.01 -12.30 -8.54
CA PRO A 76 -1.07 -11.31 -8.68
C PRO A 76 -2.16 -11.49 -7.64
N GLY A 77 -2.61 -10.38 -7.05
CA GLY A 77 -3.74 -10.37 -6.12
C GLY A 77 -5.08 -10.48 -6.85
N SER A 78 -6.11 -10.79 -6.08
CA SER A 78 -7.50 -10.73 -6.55
C SER A 78 -8.42 -10.17 -5.49
N SER A 79 -9.59 -9.69 -5.92
CA SER A 79 -10.57 -9.14 -4.99
C SER A 79 -11.97 -9.50 -5.46
N SER A 80 -12.87 -9.68 -4.52
CA SER A 80 -14.30 -9.88 -4.79
C SER A 80 -15.16 -9.11 -3.79
N PHE A 81 -16.42 -8.83 -4.19
CA PHE A 81 -17.41 -8.19 -3.36
C PHE A 81 -18.71 -9.00 -3.36
N ASN A 82 -19.18 -9.34 -2.19
CA ASN A 82 -20.44 -10.02 -2.00
C ASN A 82 -21.53 -9.00 -1.65
N ASN A 83 -22.43 -8.71 -2.58
CA ASN A 83 -23.54 -7.76 -2.40
C ASN A 83 -24.53 -8.18 -1.30
N ALA A 84 -24.72 -9.48 -1.06
CA ALA A 84 -25.68 -9.95 -0.06
C ALA A 84 -25.18 -9.74 1.38
N THR A 85 -23.86 -9.82 1.60
CA THR A 85 -23.25 -9.65 2.92
C THR A 85 -22.49 -8.33 3.07
N ASN A 86 -22.37 -7.54 2.01
CA ASN A 86 -21.55 -6.31 1.95
C ASN A 86 -20.10 -6.55 2.39
N GLN A 87 -19.51 -7.68 1.96
CA GLN A 87 -18.15 -8.09 2.31
C GLN A 87 -17.23 -8.00 1.11
N TYR A 88 -16.02 -7.49 1.34
CA TYR A 88 -14.91 -7.54 0.42
C TYR A 88 -13.94 -8.65 0.84
N THR A 89 -13.56 -9.49 -0.10
CA THR A 89 -12.49 -10.47 0.10
C THR A 89 -11.30 -10.04 -0.74
N ILE A 90 -10.15 -9.89 -0.12
CA ILE A 90 -8.88 -9.55 -0.78
C ILE A 90 -7.91 -10.70 -0.59
N VAL A 91 -7.42 -11.23 -1.71
CA VAL A 91 -6.35 -12.25 -1.76
C VAL A 91 -5.09 -11.57 -2.28
N SER A 92 -3.99 -11.67 -1.54
CA SER A 92 -2.74 -11.00 -1.91
C SER A 92 -1.53 -11.75 -1.41
N ALA A 93 -0.47 -11.76 -2.21
CA ALA A 93 0.85 -12.19 -1.78
C ALA A 93 1.62 -11.06 -1.11
N GLY A 94 1.84 -9.95 -1.71
CA GLY A 94 2.50 -8.71 -1.25
C GLY A 94 3.53 -8.82 -0.12
N TYR A 95 4.72 -8.28 -0.38
CA TYR A 95 5.84 -8.36 0.57
C TYR A 95 5.57 -7.61 1.87
N ASN A 96 5.16 -6.33 1.79
CA ASN A 96 4.96 -5.47 2.95
C ASN A 96 4.31 -4.13 2.57
N VAL A 97 3.83 -3.41 3.59
CA VAL A 97 3.57 -1.98 3.59
C VAL A 97 4.47 -1.41 4.67
N TRP A 98 5.72 -1.12 4.29
CA TRP A 98 6.79 -0.71 5.22
C TRP A 98 8.02 -0.21 4.46
N TYR A 99 9.06 0.23 5.16
CA TYR A 99 10.29 0.76 4.58
C TYR A 99 10.04 1.89 3.56
N GLN A 100 10.75 1.87 2.43
CA GLN A 100 10.63 2.86 1.36
C GLN A 100 9.58 2.49 0.33
N ARG A 101 9.05 1.25 0.34
CA ARG A 101 8.18 0.71 -0.69
C ARG A 101 7.20 -0.32 -0.19
N ASP A 102 6.13 -0.50 -0.96
CA ASP A 102 4.98 -1.32 -0.62
C ASP A 102 4.70 -2.36 -1.70
N GLU A 103 4.20 -3.51 -1.28
CA GLU A 103 3.66 -4.55 -2.14
C GLU A 103 2.37 -5.09 -1.54
N PHE A 104 1.21 -4.80 -2.16
CA PHE A 104 -0.09 -5.24 -1.64
C PHE A 104 -1.21 -5.12 -2.67
N ARG A 105 -2.33 -5.80 -2.45
CA ARG A 105 -3.58 -5.59 -3.17
C ARG A 105 -4.38 -4.48 -2.54
N TYR A 106 -4.87 -3.53 -3.35
CA TYR A 106 -5.54 -2.30 -2.95
C TYR A 106 -6.88 -2.12 -3.64
N LEU A 107 -7.94 -1.86 -2.89
CA LEU A 107 -9.22 -1.37 -3.39
C LEU A 107 -9.32 0.11 -3.02
N TRP A 108 -9.50 0.98 -4.03
CA TRP A 108 -9.37 2.42 -3.82
C TRP A 108 -10.46 3.25 -4.49
N LYS A 109 -10.66 4.45 -3.93
CA LYS A 109 -11.46 5.54 -4.49
C LYS A 109 -10.64 6.82 -4.45
N LYS A 110 -10.70 7.64 -5.51
CA LYS A 110 -10.12 8.99 -5.51
C LYS A 110 -11.02 9.94 -4.73
N MET A 111 -10.44 10.68 -3.80
CA MET A 111 -11.14 11.63 -2.94
C MET A 111 -10.29 12.86 -2.71
N SER A 112 -10.90 13.92 -2.14
CA SER A 112 -10.22 15.15 -1.73
C SER A 112 -10.85 15.67 -0.44
N GLY A 113 -10.11 16.49 0.31
CA GLY A 113 -10.58 17.07 1.57
C GLY A 113 -10.52 16.09 2.74
N ASP A 114 -11.46 16.20 3.66
CA ASP A 114 -11.55 15.35 4.83
C ASP A 114 -12.17 14.01 4.50
N VAL A 115 -11.73 12.97 5.21
CA VAL A 115 -12.18 11.58 4.99
C VAL A 115 -12.27 10.83 6.30
N SER A 116 -13.32 10.01 6.44
CA SER A 116 -13.43 8.94 7.45
C SER A 116 -13.54 7.61 6.73
N LEU A 117 -12.66 6.66 7.06
CA LEU A 117 -12.68 5.29 6.53
C LEU A 117 -12.53 4.30 7.68
N ALA A 118 -13.43 3.31 7.77
CA ALA A 118 -13.34 2.21 8.72
C ALA A 118 -13.84 0.89 8.14
N ALA A 119 -13.34 -0.23 8.69
CA ALA A 119 -13.77 -1.56 8.34
C ALA A 119 -13.60 -2.53 9.51
N ASP A 120 -14.48 -3.53 9.59
CA ASP A 120 -14.23 -4.74 10.34
C ASP A 120 -13.31 -5.64 9.54
N ILE A 121 -12.33 -6.27 10.21
CA ILE A 121 -11.32 -7.13 9.58
C ILE A 121 -11.44 -8.54 10.14
N ASN A 122 -11.37 -9.52 9.26
CA ASN A 122 -11.25 -10.93 9.61
C ASN A 122 -10.17 -11.60 8.75
N PHE A 123 -9.33 -12.41 9.36
CA PHE A 123 -8.37 -13.29 8.71
C PHE A 123 -8.92 -14.72 8.77
N PRO A 124 -9.44 -15.29 7.66
CA PRO A 124 -10.07 -16.61 7.66
C PRO A 124 -9.11 -17.74 8.00
N ASP A 125 -7.83 -17.63 7.63
CA ASP A 125 -6.82 -18.61 8.00
C ASP A 125 -6.20 -18.25 9.36
N PRO A 126 -6.48 -19.02 10.43
CA PRO A 126 -5.88 -18.76 11.74
C PRO A 126 -4.38 -19.07 11.80
N ALA A 127 -3.86 -19.87 10.85
CA ALA A 127 -2.46 -20.25 10.75
C ALA A 127 -1.65 -19.37 9.77
N GLY A 128 -2.26 -18.31 9.25
CA GLY A 128 -1.58 -17.35 8.38
C GLY A 128 -0.44 -16.63 9.12
N TYR A 129 0.47 -16.05 8.33
CA TYR A 129 1.66 -15.40 8.88
C TYR A 129 1.32 -14.22 9.81
N ASP A 130 1.98 -14.15 10.97
CA ASP A 130 1.69 -13.14 12.00
C ASP A 130 1.88 -11.69 11.53
N ASP A 131 2.79 -11.47 10.56
CA ASP A 131 3.04 -10.14 10.01
C ASP A 131 2.19 -9.76 8.80
N ARG A 132 1.30 -10.67 8.31
CA ARG A 132 0.29 -10.28 7.33
C ARG A 132 -0.48 -9.07 7.83
N LYS A 133 -0.86 -8.18 6.91
CA LYS A 133 -1.50 -6.90 7.27
C LYS A 133 -2.77 -6.69 6.47
N ALA A 134 -3.86 -6.42 7.18
CA ALA A 134 -5.06 -5.82 6.61
C ALA A 134 -5.19 -4.40 7.14
N PHE A 135 -5.54 -3.45 6.27
CA PHE A 135 -5.44 -2.04 6.62
C PHE A 135 -6.43 -1.14 5.90
N VAL A 136 -6.64 0.04 6.48
CA VAL A 136 -7.24 1.21 5.87
C VAL A 136 -6.15 2.23 5.60
N ILE A 137 -6.14 2.84 4.39
CA ILE A 137 -5.00 3.62 3.92
C ILE A 137 -5.40 4.80 3.05
N ILE A 138 -4.66 5.90 3.16
CA ILE A 138 -4.75 7.10 2.33
C ILE A 138 -3.38 7.35 1.71
N ARG A 139 -3.32 7.44 0.35
CA ARG A 139 -2.09 7.56 -0.42
C ARG A 139 -2.16 8.71 -1.42
N GLN A 140 -1.04 9.41 -1.60
CA GLN A 140 -0.92 10.47 -2.60
C GLN A 140 -1.03 9.92 -4.03
N SER A 141 -0.42 8.76 -4.29
CA SER A 141 -0.42 8.10 -5.60
C SER A 141 -0.53 6.57 -5.47
N LEU A 142 -0.61 5.87 -6.60
CA LEU A 142 -0.57 4.41 -6.67
C LEU A 142 0.86 3.85 -6.80
N ASP A 143 1.88 4.70 -6.81
CA ASP A 143 3.28 4.25 -6.86
C ASP A 143 3.64 3.43 -5.61
N ASP A 144 4.52 2.46 -5.74
CA ASP A 144 4.95 1.58 -4.65
C ASP A 144 5.63 2.32 -3.48
N ASP A 145 6.15 3.51 -3.72
CA ASP A 145 6.85 4.36 -2.76
C ASP A 145 6.09 5.65 -2.39
N SER A 146 4.76 5.67 -2.59
CA SER A 146 3.92 6.85 -2.37
C SER A 146 3.99 7.38 -0.94
N LYS A 147 3.88 8.71 -0.78
CA LYS A 147 3.50 9.35 0.48
C LYS A 147 2.15 8.80 0.94
N GLU A 148 2.01 8.44 2.23
CA GLU A 148 0.82 7.76 2.73
C GLU A 148 0.66 7.81 4.24
N ALA A 149 -0.57 7.56 4.71
CA ALA A 149 -0.89 7.19 6.10
C ALA A 149 -1.75 5.93 6.11
N VAL A 150 -1.42 4.98 6.96
CA VAL A 150 -2.04 3.66 7.04
C VAL A 150 -2.31 3.26 8.49
N VAL A 151 -3.52 2.79 8.77
CA VAL A 151 -3.84 2.06 10.01
C VAL A 151 -3.87 0.58 9.67
N ALA A 152 -2.94 -0.18 10.23
CA ALA A 152 -2.74 -1.58 9.90
C ALA A 152 -2.93 -2.50 11.12
N LEU A 153 -3.77 -3.53 10.94
CA LEU A 153 -3.92 -4.65 11.84
C LEU A 153 -3.16 -5.85 11.28
N HIS A 154 -2.25 -6.40 12.09
CA HIS A 154 -1.49 -7.60 11.76
C HIS A 154 -2.23 -8.87 12.15
N GLY A 155 -1.90 -9.99 11.50
CA GLY A 155 -2.41 -11.31 11.86
C GLY A 155 -2.09 -11.73 13.28
N GLY A 156 -0.93 -11.33 13.81
CA GLY A 156 -0.52 -11.51 15.21
C GLY A 156 -1.07 -10.46 16.19
N GLY A 157 -2.00 -9.60 15.77
CA GLY A 157 -2.70 -8.63 16.63
C GLY A 157 -1.97 -7.29 16.82
N LEU A 158 -0.78 -7.06 16.26
CA LEU A 158 -0.16 -5.73 16.29
C LEU A 158 -1.03 -4.73 15.53
N LEU A 159 -1.28 -3.57 16.14
CA LEU A 159 -2.01 -2.46 15.55
C LEU A 159 -1.17 -1.18 15.61
N HIS A 160 -1.10 -0.46 14.49
CA HIS A 160 -0.37 0.79 14.43
C HIS A 160 -0.97 1.78 13.41
N LEU A 161 -0.71 3.07 13.62
CA LEU A 161 -0.77 4.12 12.61
C LEU A 161 0.65 4.33 12.10
N ALA A 162 0.87 4.10 10.81
CA ALA A 162 2.16 4.33 10.18
C ALA A 162 2.00 5.32 9.02
N TRP A 163 3.10 6.00 8.65
CA TRP A 163 3.08 6.95 7.53
C TRP A 163 4.43 7.05 6.85
N ARG A 164 4.41 7.29 5.54
CA ARG A 164 5.57 7.68 4.74
C ARG A 164 5.49 9.19 4.51
N PRO A 165 6.37 9.99 5.13
CA PRO A 165 6.27 11.45 5.11
C PRO A 165 6.51 12.05 3.73
N GLU A 166 7.37 11.44 2.91
CA GLU A 166 7.61 11.81 1.53
C GLU A 166 7.81 10.57 0.67
N LYS A 167 7.57 10.70 -0.65
CA LYS A 167 7.79 9.62 -1.61
C LYS A 167 9.18 9.01 -1.46
N GLY A 168 9.24 7.67 -1.36
CA GLY A 168 10.49 6.91 -1.24
C GLY A 168 11.21 7.01 0.11
N GLN A 169 10.65 7.72 1.09
CA GLN A 169 11.22 7.78 2.43
C GLN A 169 10.81 6.57 3.29
N GLN A 170 11.56 6.39 4.37
CA GLN A 170 11.27 5.38 5.38
C GLN A 170 9.96 5.67 6.09
N MET A 171 9.16 4.63 6.32
CA MET A 171 7.97 4.69 7.17
C MET A 171 8.31 5.06 8.61
N LYS A 172 7.39 5.81 9.24
CA LYS A 172 7.34 6.07 10.67
C LYS A 172 6.09 5.40 11.24
N GLU A 173 6.05 5.15 12.55
CA GLU A 173 4.87 4.57 13.19
C GLU A 173 4.63 5.10 14.60
N VAL A 174 3.36 5.02 15.00
CA VAL A 174 2.90 5.05 16.39
C VAL A 174 2.11 3.76 16.64
N ARG A 175 2.56 2.95 17.58
CA ARG A 175 1.91 1.68 17.93
C ARG A 175 0.78 1.92 18.89
N ALA A 176 -0.38 1.34 18.62
CA ALA A 176 -1.51 1.33 19.53
C ALA A 176 -1.43 0.16 20.53
N ASN A 177 -0.78 -0.95 20.11
CA ASN A 177 -0.51 -2.09 20.98
C ASN A 177 0.80 -2.79 20.58
N ASN A 178 1.25 -3.71 21.43
CA ASN A 178 2.38 -4.58 21.20
C ASN A 178 1.96 -6.05 21.34
N ARG A 179 2.51 -6.94 20.50
CA ARG A 179 2.29 -8.40 20.61
C ARG A 179 2.72 -9.01 21.94
N LYS A 180 3.48 -8.31 22.79
CA LYS A 180 4.19 -8.84 23.96
C LYS A 180 3.76 -8.20 25.29
N GLY A 181 2.48 -7.92 25.49
CA GLY A 181 1.93 -7.62 26.83
C GLY A 181 2.49 -6.35 27.52
N LEU A 182 2.95 -5.37 26.75
CA LEU A 182 3.09 -4.02 27.29
C LEU A 182 1.70 -3.41 27.45
N PRO A 183 1.51 -2.41 28.35
CA PRO A 183 0.22 -1.79 28.52
C PRO A 183 -0.26 -1.24 27.18
N ASP A 184 -1.21 -1.96 26.60
CA ASP A 184 -1.78 -1.64 25.30
C ASP A 184 -2.77 -0.49 25.46
N LEU A 185 -2.70 0.47 24.54
CA LEU A 185 -3.73 1.52 24.43
C LEU A 185 -5.07 0.92 23.97
N VAL A 186 -5.06 -0.32 23.46
CA VAL A 186 -6.22 -1.07 22.99
C VAL A 186 -6.12 -2.55 23.34
N SER A 187 -7.30 -3.19 23.48
CA SER A 187 -7.40 -4.63 23.65
C SER A 187 -6.72 -5.40 22.51
N PRO A 188 -6.10 -6.58 22.77
CA PRO A 188 -5.51 -7.43 21.74
C PRO A 188 -6.53 -7.99 20.73
N HIS A 189 -7.82 -7.77 20.91
CA HIS A 189 -8.91 -8.30 20.09
C HIS A 189 -9.63 -7.21 19.27
N VAL A 190 -8.89 -6.22 18.76
CA VAL A 190 -9.46 -5.23 17.85
C VAL A 190 -9.92 -5.92 16.58
N GLY A 191 -11.22 -5.81 16.29
CA GLY A 191 -11.81 -6.32 15.05
C GLY A 191 -12.16 -5.24 14.04
N ARG A 192 -12.28 -3.97 14.50
CA ARG A 192 -12.62 -2.82 13.66
C ARG A 192 -11.58 -1.74 13.80
N ILE A 193 -11.05 -1.29 12.66
CA ILE A 193 -10.08 -0.20 12.59
C ILE A 193 -10.57 0.92 11.69
N GLY A 194 -10.07 2.12 11.91
CA GLY A 194 -10.40 3.28 11.07
C GLY A 194 -9.27 4.28 11.00
N ILE A 195 -9.28 5.06 9.94
CA ILE A 195 -8.43 6.22 9.73
C ILE A 195 -9.30 7.45 9.44
N GLU A 196 -9.04 8.55 10.12
CA GLU A 196 -9.66 9.82 9.80
C GLU A 196 -8.61 10.84 9.37
N LYS A 197 -8.85 11.50 8.23
CA LYS A 197 -8.09 12.66 7.77
C LYS A 197 -8.92 13.91 8.02
N ARG A 198 -8.37 14.87 8.77
CA ARG A 198 -8.95 16.20 8.99
C ARG A 198 -7.86 17.26 8.71
N GLY A 199 -7.97 17.95 7.58
CA GLY A 199 -6.85 18.75 7.09
C GLY A 199 -5.60 17.89 6.94
N ASP A 200 -4.50 18.27 7.59
CA ASP A 200 -3.24 17.52 7.61
C ASP A 200 -3.10 16.57 8.81
N ALA A 201 -4.12 16.49 9.67
CA ALA A 201 -4.14 15.57 10.81
C ALA A 201 -4.72 14.20 10.41
N PHE A 202 -4.00 13.11 10.74
CA PHE A 202 -4.44 11.74 10.55
C PHE A 202 -4.52 11.03 11.89
N ALA A 203 -5.67 10.45 12.21
CA ALA A 203 -5.94 9.78 13.47
C ALA A 203 -6.32 8.31 13.26
N LEU A 204 -5.87 7.48 14.23
CA LEU A 204 -6.26 6.07 14.34
C LEU A 204 -7.52 5.96 15.19
N PHE A 205 -8.49 5.20 14.70
CA PHE A 205 -9.71 4.83 15.41
C PHE A 205 -9.85 3.32 15.52
N VAL A 206 -10.43 2.86 16.63
CA VAL A 206 -10.71 1.43 16.86
C VAL A 206 -12.09 1.24 17.46
N SER A 207 -12.60 0.03 17.33
CA SER A 207 -13.72 -0.50 18.12
C SER A 207 -13.43 -1.94 18.48
N ASN A 208 -13.69 -2.30 19.72
CA ASN A 208 -13.65 -3.64 20.25
C ASN A 208 -15.08 -4.15 20.44
N ASN A 209 -15.35 -5.40 20.04
CA ASN A 209 -16.63 -6.07 20.34
C ASN A 209 -17.90 -5.27 19.98
N GLY A 210 -17.83 -4.38 18.97
CA GLY A 210 -19.00 -3.61 18.51
C GLY A 210 -19.32 -2.36 19.33
N GLU A 211 -18.46 -1.94 20.24
CA GLU A 211 -18.56 -0.62 20.89
C GLU A 211 -18.41 0.53 19.89
N PRO A 212 -18.82 1.76 20.21
CA PRO A 212 -18.55 2.92 19.36
C PRO A 212 -17.05 3.08 19.08
N MET A 213 -16.71 3.48 17.86
CA MET A 213 -15.32 3.76 17.51
C MET A 213 -14.80 4.94 18.33
N HIS A 214 -13.56 4.84 18.76
CA HIS A 214 -12.87 5.91 19.50
C HIS A 214 -11.44 6.08 18.99
N GLN A 215 -10.92 7.31 19.10
CA GLN A 215 -9.56 7.65 18.71
C GLN A 215 -8.57 7.05 19.72
N VAL A 216 -7.45 6.55 19.21
CA VAL A 216 -6.33 6.04 20.00
C VAL A 216 -5.08 6.83 19.67
N GLY A 217 -4.44 7.37 20.72
CA GLY A 217 -3.25 8.21 20.59
C GLY A 217 -3.51 9.57 19.95
N ASP A 218 -2.43 10.32 19.77
CA ASP A 218 -2.49 11.64 19.12
C ASP A 218 -2.46 11.50 17.59
N PRO A 219 -3.15 12.39 16.87
CA PRO A 219 -3.06 12.44 15.42
C PRO A 219 -1.65 12.78 14.95
N ILE A 220 -1.20 12.14 13.86
CA ILE A 220 0.03 12.54 13.19
C ILE A 220 -0.26 13.67 12.19
N GLN A 221 0.77 14.47 11.86
CA GLN A 221 0.70 15.53 10.86
C GLN A 221 1.37 15.05 9.57
N LEU A 222 0.61 15.07 8.47
CA LEU A 222 1.07 14.67 7.14
C LEU A 222 0.30 15.47 6.08
N HIS A 223 1.01 16.24 5.27
CA HIS A 223 0.39 16.92 4.16
C HIS A 223 0.25 15.97 2.97
N ILE A 224 -0.99 15.71 2.55
CA ILE A 224 -1.34 14.97 1.33
C ILE A 224 -2.24 15.86 0.48
N ASP A 225 -1.76 16.20 -0.74
CA ASP A 225 -2.51 16.99 -1.71
C ASP A 225 -3.71 16.21 -2.26
N GLY A 226 -4.78 16.91 -2.57
CA GLY A 226 -5.92 16.30 -3.28
C GLY A 226 -5.80 16.49 -4.80
N PRO A 227 -6.32 15.53 -5.60
CA PRO A 227 -6.95 14.28 -5.17
C PRO A 227 -5.94 13.22 -4.73
N PHE A 228 -6.34 12.39 -3.79
CA PHE A 228 -5.57 11.26 -3.25
C PHE A 228 -6.40 9.98 -3.32
N TYR A 229 -5.77 8.83 -3.05
CA TYR A 229 -6.41 7.52 -3.06
C TYR A 229 -6.72 7.07 -1.63
N VAL A 230 -7.96 6.64 -1.40
CA VAL A 230 -8.46 6.16 -0.08
C VAL A 230 -9.02 4.77 -0.26
N GLY A 231 -8.71 3.85 0.64
CA GLY A 231 -9.28 2.52 0.55
C GLY A 231 -8.74 1.49 1.52
N ILE A 232 -9.03 0.24 1.21
CA ILE A 232 -8.66 -0.94 2.00
C ILE A 232 -7.63 -1.77 1.25
N GLY A 233 -6.70 -2.36 1.99
CA GLY A 233 -5.66 -3.18 1.38
C GLY A 233 -5.22 -4.33 2.26
N PHE A 234 -4.54 -5.29 1.61
CA PHE A 234 -4.02 -6.48 2.27
C PHE A 234 -2.72 -6.94 1.63
N CYS A 235 -1.79 -7.42 2.46
CA CYS A 235 -0.62 -8.20 2.05
C CYS A 235 -0.42 -9.40 2.98
N SER A 236 -0.03 -10.53 2.41
CA SER A 236 0.29 -11.75 3.18
C SER A 236 1.60 -11.63 3.95
N HIS A 237 2.45 -10.67 3.61
CA HIS A 237 3.85 -10.53 4.04
C HIS A 237 4.75 -11.67 3.54
N LEU A 238 4.26 -12.47 2.59
CA LEU A 238 4.95 -13.60 1.96
C LEU A 238 4.91 -13.42 0.44
N PRO A 239 5.97 -12.90 -0.22
CA PRO A 239 5.94 -12.51 -1.63
C PRO A 239 5.52 -13.60 -2.61
N ALA A 240 5.80 -14.87 -2.27
CA ALA A 240 5.50 -16.03 -3.10
C ALA A 240 4.23 -16.80 -2.67
N LYS A 241 3.53 -16.35 -1.61
CA LYS A 241 2.37 -17.04 -1.07
C LYS A 241 1.23 -16.07 -0.80
N THR A 242 0.08 -16.33 -1.40
CA THR A 242 -1.14 -15.57 -1.11
C THR A 242 -1.74 -15.97 0.24
N ASP A 243 -2.41 -15.01 0.87
CA ASP A 243 -3.32 -15.20 1.98
C ASP A 243 -4.56 -14.33 1.76
N THR A 244 -5.53 -14.39 2.66
CA THR A 244 -6.84 -13.75 2.50
C THR A 244 -7.18 -12.88 3.69
N ALA A 245 -7.72 -11.69 3.42
CA ALA A 245 -8.42 -10.87 4.40
C ALA A 245 -9.85 -10.59 3.93
N VAL A 246 -10.78 -10.57 4.88
CA VAL A 246 -12.18 -10.21 4.66
C VAL A 246 -12.47 -8.90 5.39
N PHE A 247 -13.02 -7.92 4.65
CA PHE A 247 -13.44 -6.65 5.17
C PHE A 247 -14.97 -6.57 5.13
N SER A 248 -15.59 -6.19 6.23
CA SER A 248 -17.02 -5.98 6.33
C SER A 248 -17.36 -4.65 6.99
N LYS A 249 -18.62 -4.23 6.89
CA LYS A 249 -19.10 -2.95 7.42
C LYS A 249 -18.18 -1.78 7.06
N VAL A 250 -17.73 -1.75 5.81
CA VAL A 250 -16.86 -0.68 5.31
C VAL A 250 -17.65 0.62 5.26
N VAL A 251 -17.14 1.63 5.95
CA VAL A 251 -17.65 3.02 5.95
C VAL A 251 -16.60 3.89 5.29
N LEU A 252 -16.99 4.63 4.26
CA LEU A 252 -16.13 5.60 3.57
C LEU A 252 -16.93 6.88 3.31
N GLU A 253 -16.60 7.94 4.05
CA GLU A 253 -17.26 9.23 4.01
C GLU A 253 -16.28 10.34 3.62
N ASN A 254 -16.70 11.24 2.74
CA ASN A 254 -15.91 12.43 2.36
C ASN A 254 -16.12 13.55 3.39
N LYS A 255 -15.88 13.23 4.64
CA LYS A 255 -16.04 14.12 5.80
C LYS A 255 -15.35 13.51 7.02
N ALA A 256 -14.72 14.33 7.87
CA ALA A 256 -14.25 13.91 9.18
C ALA A 256 -15.40 13.83 10.21
N GLY A 257 -15.17 13.11 11.31
CA GLY A 257 -16.14 12.95 12.40
C GLY A 257 -17.28 12.00 12.07
N LYS A 258 -16.98 10.91 11.33
CA LYS A 258 -17.95 9.88 10.93
C LYS A 258 -17.63 8.48 11.45
N LEU A 259 -16.56 8.35 12.24
CA LEU A 259 -16.20 7.12 12.93
C LEU A 259 -16.69 7.10 14.37
#